data_71fc5820d203d90a07339a8f4f8c6daa
#
_entry.id   71fc5820d203d90a07339a8f4f8c6daa
#
_cell.length_a   1.000
_cell.length_b   1.000
_cell.length_c   1.000
_cell.angle_alpha   90.00
_cell.angle_beta   90.00
_cell.angle_gamma   90.00
#
_symmetry.space_group_name_H-M   'P 1'
#
loop_
_entity.id
_entity.type
_entity.pdbx_description
1 polymer ?
#
loop_
_entity_poly.entity_id
_entity_poly.type
_entity_poly.pdbx_seq_one_letter_code
_entity_poly.pdbx_strand_id
1 'polypeptide(L)'
;ASWSGIYYATPADAGLHARDITITTPAGPCPAWRIEGDPSTWAIHIHGLGSTRAGTLRGALAANALGYTSLVVSYRNTAEGPRVGTGRTTLGHTETSDVDEAIGYAVRRGAQQVVLFGWSMGAAIALQLADHPRHDGLIAALVLDSPVLNWTEVIKTNCVRSGLPAAAGHLAIPWLTLHPPPRAVGLLGRIPLHSFDWTARSADLTTPTLILHGTRDDSVPIQLSQALRDARPDLVELETF
;
A
#
# COMPACT_ATOMS: atom_id res chain seq x y z
N ALA A 1 -21.95 -10.23 -8.85
CA ALA A 1 -20.71 -10.76 -8.24
C ALA A 1 -19.70 -9.63 -8.19
N SER A 2 -19.22 -9.27 -7.02
CA SER A 2 -18.13 -8.29 -6.86
C SER A 2 -16.80 -9.01 -7.06
N TRP A 3 -15.96 -8.51 -7.96
CA TRP A 3 -14.59 -9.01 -8.11
C TRP A 3 -13.72 -8.52 -6.95
N SER A 4 -13.02 -9.43 -6.29
CA SER A 4 -12.21 -9.13 -5.10
C SER A 4 -10.81 -8.59 -5.43
N GLY A 5 -10.41 -8.53 -6.71
CA GLY A 5 -9.04 -8.22 -7.13
C GLY A 5 -8.05 -9.37 -6.95
N ILE A 6 -8.48 -10.48 -6.35
CA ILE A 6 -7.66 -11.68 -6.13
C ILE A 6 -7.77 -12.58 -7.36
N TYR A 7 -6.67 -12.72 -8.09
CA TYR A 7 -6.58 -13.58 -9.26
C TYR A 7 -6.07 -14.98 -8.91
N TYR A 8 -5.09 -15.03 -8.01
CA TYR A 8 -4.52 -16.26 -7.45
C TYR A 8 -4.81 -16.29 -5.95
N ALA A 9 -5.30 -17.42 -5.43
CA ALA A 9 -5.59 -17.56 -4.01
C ALA A 9 -4.32 -17.87 -3.18
N THR A 10 -3.39 -18.59 -3.79
CA THR A 10 -2.13 -19.01 -3.16
C THR A 10 -0.94 -18.78 -4.11
N PRO A 11 0.29 -18.72 -3.59
CA PRO A 11 1.48 -18.69 -4.44
C PRO A 11 1.57 -19.87 -5.41
N ALA A 12 1.14 -21.06 -5.01
CA ALA A 12 1.14 -22.25 -5.84
C ALA A 12 0.21 -22.10 -7.06
N ASP A 13 -0.95 -21.45 -6.91
CA ASP A 13 -1.86 -21.17 -8.03
C ASP A 13 -1.21 -20.21 -9.06
N ALA A 14 -0.27 -19.39 -8.60
CA ALA A 14 0.53 -18.51 -9.44
C ALA A 14 1.81 -19.19 -9.97
N GLY A 15 2.02 -20.47 -9.70
CA GLY A 15 3.25 -21.18 -10.07
C GLY A 15 4.49 -20.75 -9.27
N LEU A 16 4.31 -20.10 -8.12
CA LEU A 16 5.38 -19.59 -7.27
C LEU A 16 5.66 -20.55 -6.11
N HIS A 17 6.94 -20.82 -5.88
CA HIS A 17 7.40 -21.57 -4.71
C HIS A 17 7.62 -20.60 -3.55
N ALA A 18 6.73 -20.60 -2.58
CA ALA A 18 6.78 -19.73 -1.41
C ALA A 18 6.91 -20.53 -0.12
N ARG A 19 7.56 -19.91 0.88
CA ARG A 19 7.57 -20.39 2.27
C ARG A 19 6.69 -19.48 3.10
N ASP A 20 5.83 -20.07 3.94
CA ASP A 20 5.13 -19.33 4.98
C ASP A 20 6.13 -18.92 6.05
N ILE A 21 6.13 -17.64 6.36
CA ILE A 21 6.93 -17.04 7.42
C ILE A 21 6.07 -16.13 8.28
N THR A 22 6.58 -15.78 9.43
CA THR A 22 5.98 -14.78 10.32
C THR A 22 6.95 -13.63 10.55
N ILE A 23 6.47 -12.41 10.36
CA ILE A 23 7.21 -11.18 10.68
C ILE A 23 6.67 -10.65 12.01
N THR A 24 7.57 -10.47 12.98
CA THR A 24 7.23 -9.85 14.26
C THR A 24 7.12 -8.34 14.04
N THR A 25 5.96 -7.78 14.35
CA THR A 25 5.67 -6.35 14.20
C THR A 25 5.21 -5.73 15.52
N PRO A 26 5.14 -4.41 15.65
CA PRO A 26 4.56 -3.76 16.83
C PRO A 26 3.10 -4.14 17.11
N ALA A 27 2.38 -4.58 16.08
CA ALA A 27 1.00 -5.05 16.21
C ALA A 27 0.90 -6.52 16.66
N GLY A 28 1.98 -7.27 16.54
CA GLY A 28 2.03 -8.72 16.76
C GLY A 28 2.55 -9.48 15.54
N PRO A 29 2.43 -10.82 15.53
CA PRO A 29 2.90 -11.65 14.42
C PRO A 29 2.05 -11.43 13.17
N CYS A 30 2.69 -11.06 12.07
CA CYS A 30 2.07 -10.90 10.75
C CYS A 30 2.54 -12.02 9.82
N PRO A 31 1.64 -12.82 9.24
CA PRO A 31 2.01 -13.84 8.26
C PRO A 31 2.47 -13.20 6.96
N ALA A 32 3.45 -13.81 6.32
CA ALA A 32 3.94 -13.43 5.01
C ALA A 32 4.35 -14.66 4.19
N TRP A 33 4.38 -14.52 2.88
CA TRP A 33 5.02 -15.47 1.98
C TRP A 33 6.37 -14.94 1.54
N ARG A 34 7.38 -15.78 1.65
CA ARG A 34 8.71 -15.51 1.10
C ARG A 34 8.92 -16.36 -0.13
N ILE A 35 9.26 -15.72 -1.25
CA ILE A 35 9.62 -16.36 -2.53
C ILE A 35 11.10 -16.06 -2.74
N GLU A 36 11.88 -17.12 -2.95
CA GLU A 36 13.34 -16.99 -3.09
C GLU A 36 13.72 -16.43 -4.46
N GLY A 37 14.76 -15.62 -4.48
CA GLY A 37 15.39 -15.02 -5.65
C GLY A 37 16.76 -14.45 -5.28
N ASP A 38 17.20 -13.40 -5.97
CA ASP A 38 18.43 -12.69 -5.64
C ASP A 38 18.38 -12.14 -4.20
N PRO A 39 19.32 -12.49 -3.32
CA PRO A 39 19.32 -12.05 -1.94
C PRO A 39 19.64 -10.55 -1.78
N SER A 40 20.18 -9.89 -2.80
CA SER A 40 20.53 -8.46 -2.76
C SER A 40 19.36 -7.55 -3.11
N THR A 41 18.40 -8.02 -3.95
CA THR A 41 17.27 -7.23 -4.41
C THR A 41 15.95 -7.88 -3.94
N TRP A 42 15.19 -7.14 -3.15
CA TRP A 42 13.94 -7.60 -2.57
C TRP A 42 12.74 -6.80 -3.05
N ALA A 43 11.65 -7.51 -3.34
CA ALA A 43 10.34 -6.92 -3.63
C ALA A 43 9.42 -7.13 -2.42
N ILE A 44 8.81 -6.07 -1.90
CA ILE A 44 7.82 -6.17 -0.80
C ILE A 44 6.46 -5.79 -1.35
N HIS A 45 5.52 -6.74 -1.27
CA HIS A 45 4.19 -6.63 -1.86
C HIS A 45 3.16 -6.31 -0.78
N ILE A 46 2.50 -5.13 -0.92
CA ILE A 46 1.63 -4.52 0.09
C ILE A 46 0.22 -4.42 -0.50
N HIS A 47 -0.72 -5.16 0.05
CA HIS A 47 -2.09 -5.22 -0.47
C HIS A 47 -2.95 -4.02 -0.06
N GLY A 48 -4.10 -3.85 -0.72
CA GLY A 48 -5.06 -2.78 -0.49
C GLY A 48 -6.02 -3.05 0.68
N LEU A 49 -6.84 -2.04 0.97
CA LEU A 49 -7.89 -2.08 1.98
C LEU A 49 -8.90 -3.19 1.68
N GLY A 50 -9.21 -4.00 2.69
CA GLY A 50 -10.19 -5.09 2.56
C GLY A 50 -9.72 -6.28 1.74
N SER A 51 -8.46 -6.29 1.30
CA SER A 51 -7.82 -7.40 0.60
C SER A 51 -6.95 -8.24 1.55
N THR A 52 -6.31 -9.25 0.99
CA THR A 52 -5.30 -10.09 1.63
C THR A 52 -4.00 -10.03 0.84
N ARG A 53 -2.92 -10.60 1.37
CA ARG A 53 -1.63 -10.73 0.66
C ARG A 53 -1.79 -11.40 -0.72
N ALA A 54 -2.76 -12.29 -0.90
CA ALA A 54 -3.05 -12.94 -2.18
C ALA A 54 -3.39 -11.94 -3.32
N GLY A 55 -3.95 -10.77 -2.98
CA GLY A 55 -4.26 -9.72 -3.96
C GLY A 55 -3.04 -9.16 -4.69
N THR A 56 -1.82 -9.37 -4.17
CA THR A 56 -0.58 -8.86 -4.76
C THR A 56 0.25 -9.92 -5.50
N LEU A 57 -0.25 -11.14 -5.64
CA LEU A 57 0.49 -12.23 -6.28
C LEU A 57 0.84 -11.97 -7.75
N ARG A 58 0.09 -11.14 -8.48
CA ARG A 58 0.47 -10.70 -9.83
C ARG A 58 1.77 -9.91 -9.83
N GLY A 59 1.94 -9.00 -8.87
CA GLY A 59 3.19 -8.27 -8.69
C GLY A 59 4.34 -9.20 -8.28
N ALA A 60 4.07 -10.19 -7.42
CA ALA A 60 5.05 -11.19 -7.02
C ALA A 60 5.52 -12.05 -8.19
N LEU A 61 4.63 -12.38 -9.15
CA LEU A 61 5.01 -13.03 -10.41
C LEU A 61 5.97 -12.18 -11.23
N ALA A 62 5.68 -10.89 -11.38
CA ALA A 62 6.54 -9.98 -12.13
C ALA A 62 7.92 -9.83 -11.45
N ALA A 63 7.95 -9.67 -10.14
CA ALA A 63 9.20 -9.58 -9.37
C ALA A 63 10.02 -10.89 -9.46
N ASN A 64 9.35 -12.05 -9.41
CA ASN A 64 10.01 -13.36 -9.56
C ASN A 64 10.59 -13.54 -10.96
N ALA A 65 9.91 -13.07 -12.00
CA ALA A 65 10.42 -13.10 -13.38
C ALA A 65 11.67 -12.23 -13.55
N LEU A 66 11.83 -11.18 -12.73
CA LEU A 66 13.02 -10.33 -12.65
C LEU A 66 14.11 -10.94 -11.74
N GLY A 67 13.84 -12.07 -11.11
CA GLY A 67 14.78 -12.75 -10.22
C GLY A 67 14.81 -12.19 -8.80
N TYR A 68 13.91 -11.29 -8.39
CA TYR A 68 13.93 -10.68 -7.06
C TYR A 68 13.46 -11.65 -5.98
N THR A 69 14.04 -11.58 -4.79
CA THR A 69 13.44 -12.20 -3.60
C THR A 69 12.21 -11.41 -3.20
N SER A 70 11.07 -12.08 -3.02
CA SER A 70 9.81 -11.40 -2.69
C SER A 70 9.31 -11.70 -1.27
N LEU A 71 8.77 -10.68 -0.61
CA LEU A 71 7.91 -10.79 0.56
C LEU A 71 6.50 -10.32 0.23
N VAL A 72 5.53 -11.21 0.33
CA VAL A 72 4.11 -10.90 0.16
C VAL A 72 3.53 -10.80 1.56
N VAL A 73 3.30 -9.58 2.04
CA VAL A 73 3.05 -9.32 3.47
C VAL A 73 1.58 -9.10 3.79
N SER A 74 1.18 -9.48 5.00
CA SER A 74 0.00 -8.95 5.66
C SER A 74 0.42 -8.00 6.81
N TYR A 75 -0.52 -7.21 7.30
CA TYR A 75 -0.32 -6.23 8.35
C TYR A 75 -1.57 -6.15 9.24
N ARG A 76 -1.51 -5.35 10.32
CA ARG A 76 -2.60 -5.22 11.31
C ARG A 76 -3.96 -4.92 10.69
N ASN A 77 -5.01 -5.34 11.39
CA ASN A 77 -6.41 -5.04 11.07
C ASN A 77 -6.85 -5.49 9.67
N THR A 78 -6.17 -6.52 9.13
CA THR A 78 -6.56 -7.24 7.92
C THR A 78 -7.10 -8.63 8.28
N ALA A 79 -7.64 -9.37 7.31
CA ALA A 79 -8.20 -10.70 7.55
C ALA A 79 -7.16 -11.69 8.09
N GLU A 80 -5.87 -11.53 7.76
CA GLU A 80 -4.79 -12.43 8.12
C GLU A 80 -3.86 -11.85 9.20
N GLY A 81 -3.90 -10.54 9.42
CA GLY A 81 -3.04 -9.85 10.37
C GLY A 81 -3.61 -9.76 11.78
N PRO A 82 -2.80 -9.36 12.76
CA PRO A 82 -3.24 -9.20 14.12
C PRO A 82 -4.28 -8.08 14.26
N ARG A 83 -5.27 -8.29 15.12
CA ARG A 83 -6.27 -7.29 15.43
C ARG A 83 -5.76 -6.35 16.53
N VAL A 84 -5.72 -5.05 16.24
CA VAL A 84 -5.33 -4.00 17.17
C VAL A 84 -6.49 -3.05 17.43
N GLY A 85 -6.73 -2.72 18.69
CA GLY A 85 -7.82 -1.85 19.11
C GLY A 85 -9.20 -2.42 18.71
N THR A 86 -9.96 -1.61 17.99
CA THR A 86 -11.29 -2.03 17.50
C THR A 86 -11.23 -2.86 16.21
N GLY A 87 -10.03 -3.09 15.65
CA GLY A 87 -9.83 -3.77 14.38
C GLY A 87 -10.09 -2.89 13.15
N ARG A 88 -10.20 -1.58 13.32
CA ARG A 88 -10.36 -0.65 12.20
C ARG A 88 -9.01 -0.25 11.62
N THR A 89 -8.96 -0.12 10.30
CA THR A 89 -7.80 0.44 9.61
C THR A 89 -7.62 1.91 9.93
N THR A 90 -6.38 2.36 9.90
CA THR A 90 -5.98 3.77 9.97
C THR A 90 -5.57 4.31 8.59
N LEU A 91 -6.08 3.71 7.51
CA LEU A 91 -5.85 4.10 6.12
C LEU A 91 -4.36 4.11 5.73
N GLY A 92 -3.59 3.19 6.30
CA GLY A 92 -2.15 3.06 6.07
C GLY A 92 -1.28 3.74 7.12
N HIS A 93 -1.83 4.58 8.02
CA HIS A 93 -1.02 5.35 8.96
C HIS A 93 -0.26 4.46 9.97
N THR A 94 -0.95 3.60 10.70
CA THR A 94 -0.28 2.70 11.65
C THR A 94 0.17 1.39 11.01
N GLU A 95 -0.45 1.00 9.91
CA GLU A 95 -0.09 -0.18 9.11
C GLU A 95 1.32 -0.07 8.53
N THR A 96 1.78 1.15 8.24
CA THR A 96 3.13 1.45 7.76
C THR A 96 4.20 0.85 8.68
N SER A 97 4.02 0.88 10.01
CA SER A 97 5.01 0.34 10.95
C SER A 97 5.15 -1.20 10.87
N ASP A 98 4.11 -1.91 10.45
CA ASP A 98 4.19 -3.37 10.29
C ASP A 98 4.94 -3.73 9.00
N VAL A 99 4.72 -2.96 7.93
CA VAL A 99 5.44 -3.15 6.66
C VAL A 99 6.91 -2.71 6.80
N ASP A 100 7.20 -1.72 7.63
CA ASP A 100 8.56 -1.31 7.98
C ASP A 100 9.37 -2.46 8.59
N GLU A 101 8.75 -3.28 9.43
CA GLU A 101 9.39 -4.49 9.96
C GLU A 101 9.67 -5.55 8.88
N ALA A 102 8.86 -5.58 7.81
CA ALA A 102 9.14 -6.43 6.65
C ALA A 102 10.38 -5.95 5.89
N ILE A 103 10.57 -4.64 5.74
CA ILE A 103 11.81 -4.07 5.19
C ILE A 103 12.99 -4.46 6.09
N GLY A 104 12.86 -4.27 7.41
CA GLY A 104 13.88 -4.70 8.38
C GLY A 104 14.20 -6.19 8.30
N TYR A 105 13.20 -7.03 8.06
CA TYR A 105 13.42 -8.48 7.83
C TYR A 105 14.25 -8.74 6.58
N ALA A 106 13.98 -8.04 5.46
CA ALA A 106 14.74 -8.16 4.23
C ALA A 106 16.20 -7.73 4.42
N VAL A 107 16.42 -6.58 5.07
CA VAL A 107 17.77 -6.05 5.37
C VAL A 107 18.59 -7.03 6.22
N ARG A 108 17.99 -7.58 7.27
CA ARG A 108 18.67 -8.60 8.11
C ARG A 108 19.06 -9.88 7.35
N ARG A 109 18.51 -10.07 6.12
CA ARG A 109 18.79 -11.19 5.22
C ARG A 109 19.61 -10.81 3.98
N GLY A 110 20.21 -9.63 3.99
CA GLY A 110 21.16 -9.19 2.97
C GLY A 110 20.57 -8.34 1.86
N ALA A 111 19.33 -7.86 1.99
CA ALA A 111 18.79 -6.90 1.05
C ALA A 111 19.67 -5.63 1.00
N GLN A 112 20.12 -5.28 -0.17
CA GLN A 112 20.85 -4.06 -0.48
C GLN A 112 19.91 -3.03 -1.15
N GLN A 113 18.91 -3.53 -1.86
CA GLN A 113 17.88 -2.74 -2.52
C GLN A 113 16.50 -3.35 -2.28
N VAL A 114 15.52 -2.49 -2.10
CA VAL A 114 14.11 -2.86 -1.93
C VAL A 114 13.26 -2.14 -2.97
N VAL A 115 12.40 -2.89 -3.66
CA VAL A 115 11.34 -2.36 -4.50
C VAL A 115 10.00 -2.58 -3.79
N LEU A 116 9.23 -1.52 -3.57
CA LEU A 116 7.92 -1.64 -2.94
C LEU A 116 6.83 -1.74 -4.01
N PHE A 117 6.05 -2.81 -3.94
CA PHE A 117 4.86 -3.02 -4.75
C PHE A 117 3.63 -2.73 -3.89
N GLY A 118 2.92 -1.65 -4.18
CA GLY A 118 1.76 -1.22 -3.41
C GLY A 118 0.49 -1.21 -4.24
N TRP A 119 -0.58 -1.85 -3.75
CA TRP A 119 -1.89 -1.79 -4.37
C TRP A 119 -2.84 -0.93 -3.54
N SER A 120 -3.46 0.11 -4.16
CA SER A 120 -4.47 0.98 -3.53
C SER A 120 -3.96 1.58 -2.20
N MET A 121 -4.50 1.23 -1.04
CA MET A 121 -3.99 1.62 0.28
C MET A 121 -2.53 1.14 0.50
N GLY A 122 -2.15 0.00 -0.04
CA GLY A 122 -0.76 -0.50 0.00
C GLY A 122 0.22 0.45 -0.68
N ALA A 123 -0.22 1.17 -1.71
CA ALA A 123 0.57 2.22 -2.36
C ALA A 123 0.75 3.44 -1.44
N ALA A 124 -0.29 3.83 -0.70
CA ALA A 124 -0.17 4.90 0.29
C ALA A 124 0.84 4.54 1.41
N ILE A 125 0.88 3.26 1.83
CA ILE A 125 1.89 2.74 2.77
C ILE A 125 3.29 2.79 2.14
N ALA A 126 3.44 2.32 0.90
CA ALA A 126 4.73 2.31 0.19
C ALA A 126 5.33 3.71 0.05
N LEU A 127 4.51 4.69 -0.30
CA LEU A 127 4.92 6.09 -0.42
C LEU A 127 5.37 6.68 0.93
N GLN A 128 4.68 6.36 2.04
CA GLN A 128 5.10 6.81 3.38
C GLN A 128 6.45 6.19 3.79
N LEU A 129 6.70 4.93 3.41
CA LEU A 129 7.96 4.26 3.70
C LEU A 129 9.11 4.83 2.84
N ALA A 130 8.85 5.15 1.58
CA ALA A 130 9.83 5.76 0.68
C ALA A 130 10.23 7.18 1.10
N ASP A 131 9.31 7.94 1.71
CA ASP A 131 9.56 9.28 2.27
C ASP A 131 10.25 9.26 3.64
N HIS A 132 10.42 8.07 4.24
CA HIS A 132 11.00 7.98 5.57
C HIS A 132 12.54 7.97 5.51
N PRO A 133 13.25 8.92 6.16
CA PRO A 133 14.71 9.08 6.04
C PRO A 133 15.53 7.83 6.36
N ARG A 134 15.02 6.91 7.21
CA ARG A 134 15.71 5.65 7.53
C ARG A 134 15.86 4.71 6.33
N HIS A 135 15.13 4.94 5.26
CA HIS A 135 15.14 4.13 4.05
C HIS A 135 15.83 4.81 2.87
N ASP A 136 16.45 5.97 3.11
CA ASP A 136 17.21 6.68 2.07
C ASP A 136 18.28 5.77 1.49
N GLY A 137 18.29 5.66 0.14
CA GLY A 137 19.19 4.81 -0.60
C GLY A 137 18.90 3.30 -0.54
N LEU A 138 17.96 2.84 0.29
CA LEU A 138 17.53 1.45 0.37
C LEU A 138 16.36 1.16 -0.57
N ILE A 139 15.33 2.02 -0.57
CA ILE A 139 14.17 1.86 -1.46
C ILE A 139 14.54 2.41 -2.83
N ALA A 140 14.77 1.48 -3.77
CA ALA A 140 15.27 1.79 -5.10
C ALA A 140 14.16 2.22 -6.07
N ALA A 141 12.95 1.70 -5.91
CA ALA A 141 11.81 2.02 -6.77
C ALA A 141 10.46 1.68 -6.11
N LEU A 142 9.40 2.29 -6.64
CA LEU A 142 8.00 2.00 -6.32
C LEU A 142 7.28 1.47 -7.55
N VAL A 143 6.46 0.43 -7.37
CA VAL A 143 5.50 -0.05 -8.37
C VAL A 143 4.12 0.01 -7.73
N LEU A 144 3.28 0.92 -8.19
CA LEU A 144 2.02 1.27 -7.57
C LEU A 144 0.84 0.92 -8.47
N ASP A 145 -0.06 0.06 -8.03
CA ASP A 145 -1.28 -0.32 -8.75
C ASP A 145 -2.48 0.44 -8.16
N SER A 146 -3.14 1.26 -8.98
CA SER A 146 -4.30 2.08 -8.58
C SER A 146 -4.06 2.83 -7.25
N PRO A 147 -2.99 3.64 -7.13
CA PRO A 147 -2.51 4.16 -5.86
C PRO A 147 -3.47 5.17 -5.22
N VAL A 148 -3.71 5.03 -3.92
CA VAL A 148 -4.34 6.10 -3.14
C VAL A 148 -3.29 7.18 -2.88
N LEU A 149 -3.34 8.25 -3.67
CA LEU A 149 -2.45 9.41 -3.59
C LEU A 149 -3.04 10.55 -2.75
N ASN A 150 -4.37 10.55 -2.57
CA ASN A 150 -5.08 11.52 -1.73
C ASN A 150 -6.35 10.87 -1.17
N TRP A 151 -6.35 10.57 0.13
CA TRP A 151 -7.49 9.95 0.79
C TRP A 151 -8.75 10.82 0.77
N THR A 152 -8.61 12.14 0.83
CA THR A 152 -9.76 13.06 0.79
C THR A 152 -10.56 12.88 -0.49
N GLU A 153 -9.87 12.83 -1.64
CA GLU A 153 -10.52 12.66 -2.94
C GLU A 153 -11.09 11.23 -3.10
N VAL A 154 -10.36 10.21 -2.64
CA VAL A 154 -10.84 8.82 -2.67
C VAL A 154 -12.09 8.64 -1.80
N ILE A 155 -12.14 9.23 -0.61
CA ILE A 155 -13.32 9.17 0.27
C ILE A 155 -14.53 9.83 -0.42
N LYS A 156 -14.36 11.02 -1.00
CA LYS A 156 -15.42 11.73 -1.74
C LYS A 156 -15.96 10.88 -2.90
N THR A 157 -15.07 10.33 -3.72
CA THR A 157 -15.41 9.47 -4.86
C THR A 157 -16.22 8.25 -4.40
N ASN A 158 -15.77 7.58 -3.33
CA ASN A 158 -16.49 6.41 -2.81
C ASN A 158 -17.82 6.77 -2.15
N CYS A 159 -17.99 7.96 -1.58
CA CYS A 159 -19.31 8.46 -1.15
C CYS A 159 -20.26 8.56 -2.34
N VAL A 160 -19.84 9.20 -3.43
CA VAL A 160 -20.64 9.34 -4.65
C VAL A 160 -20.99 7.97 -5.24
N ARG A 161 -20.03 7.06 -5.34
CA ARG A 161 -20.23 5.68 -5.80
C ARG A 161 -21.26 4.92 -4.94
N SER A 162 -21.31 5.23 -3.66
CA SER A 162 -22.28 4.64 -2.71
C SER A 162 -23.65 5.33 -2.72
N GLY A 163 -23.89 6.26 -3.66
CA GLY A 163 -25.15 7.02 -3.77
C GLY A 163 -25.28 8.18 -2.79
N LEU A 164 -24.20 8.56 -2.09
CA LEU A 164 -24.19 9.70 -1.19
C LEU A 164 -23.70 10.96 -1.94
N PRO A 165 -24.16 12.18 -1.53
CA PRO A 165 -23.57 13.40 -2.06
C PRO A 165 -22.06 13.50 -1.76
N ALA A 166 -21.26 14.10 -2.66
CA ALA A 166 -19.83 14.34 -2.41
C ALA A 166 -19.57 15.13 -1.11
N ALA A 167 -20.50 16.00 -0.72
CA ALA A 167 -20.47 16.73 0.56
C ALA A 167 -20.42 15.81 1.78
N ALA A 168 -20.95 14.58 1.69
CA ALA A 168 -20.87 13.60 2.79
C ALA A 168 -19.41 13.22 3.10
N GLY A 169 -18.55 13.16 2.08
CA GLY A 169 -17.11 12.94 2.26
C GLY A 169 -16.47 14.07 3.09
N HIS A 170 -16.80 15.32 2.81
CA HIS A 170 -16.29 16.45 3.61
C HIS A 170 -16.74 16.39 5.08
N LEU A 171 -17.96 15.92 5.36
CA LEU A 171 -18.45 15.75 6.72
C LEU A 171 -17.79 14.57 7.44
N ALA A 172 -17.34 13.55 6.72
CA ALA A 172 -16.66 12.38 7.31
C ALA A 172 -15.19 12.67 7.70
N ILE A 173 -14.49 13.54 6.96
CA ILE A 173 -13.06 13.84 7.17
C ILE A 173 -12.76 14.33 8.59
N PRO A 174 -13.52 15.27 9.21
CA PRO A 174 -13.27 15.71 10.59
C PRO A 174 -13.30 14.56 11.62
N TRP A 175 -14.14 13.52 11.39
CA TRP A 175 -14.21 12.33 12.26
C TRP A 175 -12.95 11.46 12.22
N LEU A 176 -12.14 11.61 11.17
CA LEU A 176 -10.87 10.89 11.01
C LEU A 176 -9.68 11.74 11.50
N THR A 177 -9.75 13.07 11.37
CA THR A 177 -8.60 13.96 11.52
C THR A 177 -8.59 14.80 12.78
N LEU A 178 -9.77 15.14 13.36
CA LEU A 178 -9.88 15.99 14.53
C LEU A 178 -9.94 15.16 15.82
N HIS A 179 -9.60 15.75 16.96
CA HIS A 179 -9.68 15.11 18.29
C HIS A 179 -10.79 15.78 19.12
N PRO A 180 -11.71 15.05 19.78
CA PRO A 180 -11.78 13.61 20.11
C PRO A 180 -12.58 12.74 19.14
N PRO A 181 -13.17 13.23 18.01
CA PRO A 181 -14.02 12.43 17.14
C PRO A 181 -13.51 11.07 16.70
N PRO A 182 -12.19 10.82 16.41
CA PRO A 182 -11.71 9.51 15.97
C PRO A 182 -12.06 8.37 16.93
N ARG A 183 -12.07 8.63 18.23
CA ARG A 183 -12.46 7.62 19.24
C ARG A 183 -13.93 7.25 19.16
N ALA A 184 -14.80 8.18 18.80
CA ALA A 184 -16.24 7.94 18.65
C ALA A 184 -16.52 7.00 17.45
N VAL A 185 -15.66 7.01 16.43
CA VAL A 185 -15.72 6.07 15.30
C VAL A 185 -14.81 4.85 15.48
N GLY A 186 -14.27 4.65 16.67
CA GLY A 186 -13.50 3.44 17.03
C GLY A 186 -12.04 3.47 16.58
N LEU A 187 -11.49 4.62 16.24
CA LEU A 187 -10.06 4.79 15.97
C LEU A 187 -9.31 5.08 17.27
N LEU A 188 -8.10 4.56 17.40
CA LEU A 188 -7.22 4.82 18.55
C LEU A 188 -6.62 6.24 18.54
N GLY A 189 -6.58 6.90 17.38
CA GLY A 189 -6.05 8.22 17.18
C GLY A 189 -6.53 8.84 15.88
N ARG A 190 -6.12 10.09 15.65
CA ARG A 190 -6.39 10.79 14.38
C ARG A 190 -5.51 10.27 13.26
N ILE A 191 -6.05 10.32 12.05
CA ILE A 191 -5.30 9.98 10.82
C ILE A 191 -4.83 11.29 10.19
N PRO A 192 -3.53 11.49 9.97
CA PRO A 192 -2.99 12.71 9.36
C PRO A 192 -3.17 12.66 7.84
N LEU A 193 -4.41 12.83 7.34
CA LEU A 193 -4.72 12.68 5.90
C LEU A 193 -3.87 13.58 4.99
N HIS A 194 -3.42 14.73 5.49
CA HIS A 194 -2.55 15.63 4.73
C HIS A 194 -1.18 15.02 4.40
N SER A 195 -0.65 14.14 5.25
CA SER A 195 0.62 13.47 4.97
C SER A 195 0.53 12.44 3.84
N PHE A 196 -0.71 12.06 3.48
CA PHE A 196 -1.01 11.16 2.37
C PHE A 196 -1.43 11.89 1.09
N ASP A 197 -1.37 13.23 1.07
CA ASP A 197 -1.68 14.01 -0.13
C ASP A 197 -0.43 14.17 -1.01
N TRP A 198 -0.14 13.11 -1.77
CA TRP A 198 1.01 13.08 -2.67
C TRP A 198 0.82 13.94 -3.92
N THR A 199 -0.39 14.39 -4.22
CA THR A 199 -0.64 15.37 -5.27
C THR A 199 -0.17 16.78 -4.84
N ALA A 200 -0.39 17.13 -3.58
CA ALA A 200 0.12 18.38 -2.99
C ALA A 200 1.61 18.30 -2.61
N ARG A 201 2.09 17.09 -2.26
CA ARG A 201 3.45 16.81 -1.82
C ARG A 201 4.33 16.19 -2.91
N SER A 202 4.00 16.40 -4.16
CA SER A 202 4.74 15.80 -5.30
C SER A 202 6.24 16.12 -5.29
N ALA A 203 6.64 17.27 -4.76
CA ALA A 203 8.04 17.67 -4.61
C ALA A 203 8.82 16.80 -3.62
N ASP A 204 8.14 16.18 -2.65
CA ASP A 204 8.78 15.30 -1.66
C ASP A 204 9.07 13.89 -2.23
N LEU A 205 8.49 13.54 -3.38
CA LEU A 205 8.77 12.26 -4.04
C LEU A 205 10.19 12.27 -4.63
N THR A 206 11.05 11.41 -4.14
CA THR A 206 12.44 11.27 -4.57
C THR A 206 12.74 9.92 -5.23
N THR A 207 11.81 8.96 -5.10
CA THR A 207 11.99 7.58 -5.54
C THR A 207 11.37 7.36 -6.93
N PRO A 208 12.09 6.76 -7.90
CA PRO A 208 11.52 6.34 -9.18
C PRO A 208 10.26 5.51 -9.00
N THR A 209 9.20 5.85 -9.71
CA THR A 209 7.87 5.30 -9.47
C THR A 209 7.18 4.92 -10.79
N LEU A 210 6.82 3.64 -10.92
CA LEU A 210 5.92 3.16 -11.95
C LEU A 210 4.50 3.08 -11.38
N ILE A 211 3.55 3.74 -12.02
CA ILE A 211 2.13 3.65 -11.69
C ILE A 211 1.40 2.85 -12.77
N LEU A 212 0.67 1.83 -12.36
CA LEU A 212 -0.28 1.08 -13.18
C LEU A 212 -1.69 1.50 -12.78
N HIS A 213 -2.53 1.97 -13.71
CA HIS A 213 -3.87 2.45 -13.35
C HIS A 213 -4.92 2.09 -14.40
N GLY A 214 -5.98 1.42 -13.97
CA GLY A 214 -7.12 1.12 -14.84
C GLY A 214 -7.89 2.38 -15.24
N THR A 215 -8.13 2.59 -16.54
CA THR A 215 -8.85 3.77 -17.05
C THR A 215 -10.31 3.84 -16.59
N ARG A 216 -10.87 2.74 -16.10
CA ARG A 216 -12.24 2.62 -15.58
C ARG A 216 -12.29 2.34 -14.08
N ASP A 217 -11.25 2.73 -13.33
CA ASP A 217 -11.26 2.62 -11.87
C ASP A 217 -12.27 3.62 -11.29
N ASP A 218 -13.33 3.10 -10.71
CA ASP A 218 -14.41 3.87 -10.09
C ASP A 218 -14.21 4.11 -8.59
N SER A 219 -13.15 3.56 -8.02
CA SER A 219 -12.81 3.65 -6.60
C SER A 219 -11.71 4.67 -6.34
N VAL A 220 -10.66 4.65 -7.16
CA VAL A 220 -9.54 5.60 -7.08
C VAL A 220 -9.48 6.39 -8.37
N PRO A 221 -9.69 7.73 -8.33
CA PRO A 221 -9.67 8.55 -9.53
C PRO A 221 -8.30 8.54 -10.22
N ILE A 222 -8.26 8.12 -11.50
CA ILE A 222 -7.03 8.10 -12.32
C ILE A 222 -6.40 9.48 -12.46
N GLN A 223 -7.19 10.55 -12.33
CA GLN A 223 -6.73 11.93 -12.38
C GLN A 223 -5.67 12.24 -11.32
N LEU A 224 -5.69 11.54 -10.17
CA LEU A 224 -4.67 11.69 -9.14
C LEU A 224 -3.31 11.16 -9.63
N SER A 225 -3.30 10.02 -10.31
CA SER A 225 -2.08 9.44 -10.90
C SER A 225 -1.54 10.30 -12.06
N GLN A 226 -2.43 10.83 -12.89
CA GLN A 226 -2.08 11.77 -13.96
C GLN A 226 -1.44 13.04 -13.38
N ALA A 227 -2.05 13.62 -12.34
CA ALA A 227 -1.54 14.82 -11.67
C ALA A 227 -0.13 14.59 -11.07
N LEU A 228 0.11 13.45 -10.44
CA LEU A 228 1.43 13.12 -9.89
C LEU A 228 2.47 12.94 -11.00
N ARG A 229 2.13 12.22 -12.10
CA ARG A 229 3.00 12.05 -13.27
C ARG A 229 3.34 13.42 -13.90
N ASP A 230 2.34 14.31 -14.05
CA ASP A 230 2.55 15.63 -14.66
C ASP A 230 3.40 16.54 -13.78
N ALA A 231 3.30 16.39 -12.45
CA ALA A 231 4.13 17.13 -11.49
C ALA A 231 5.57 16.58 -11.40
N ARG A 232 5.78 15.29 -11.65
CA ARG A 232 7.08 14.61 -11.53
C ARG A 232 7.37 13.71 -12.73
N PRO A 233 7.42 14.27 -13.96
CA PRO A 233 7.68 13.49 -15.17
C PRO A 233 9.11 12.91 -15.21
N ASP A 234 10.00 13.41 -14.36
CA ASP A 234 11.36 12.92 -14.15
C ASP A 234 11.44 11.61 -13.37
N LEU A 235 10.43 11.31 -12.53
CA LEU A 235 10.42 10.16 -11.64
C LEU A 235 9.23 9.23 -11.83
N VAL A 236 8.12 9.73 -12.39
CA VAL A 236 6.87 8.97 -12.46
C VAL A 236 6.55 8.58 -13.88
N GLU A 237 6.49 7.28 -14.11
CA GLU A 237 5.95 6.67 -15.31
C GLU A 237 4.52 6.18 -15.01
N LEU A 238 3.56 6.47 -15.90
CA LEU A 238 2.17 6.06 -15.77
C LEU A 238 1.74 5.21 -16.95
N GLU A 239 1.45 3.94 -16.67
CA GLU A 239 0.88 3.00 -17.61
C GLU A 239 -0.63 2.82 -17.32
N THR A 240 -1.45 2.88 -18.38
CA THR A 240 -2.92 2.77 -18.24
C THR A 240 -3.47 1.59 -19.04
N PHE A 241 -4.50 0.94 -18.53
CA PHE A 241 -5.13 -0.23 -19.14
C PHE A 241 -6.66 -0.24 -19.00
#